data_beac8ab5930013f754d93e783d431610
#
_entry.id   beac8ab5930013f754d93e783d431610
#
_cell.length_a   1.000
_cell.length_b   1.000
_cell.length_c   1.000
_cell.angle_alpha   90.00
_cell.angle_beta   90.00
_cell.angle_gamma   90.00
#
_symmetry.space_group_name_H-M   'P 1'
#
loop_
_entity.id
_entity.type
_entity.pdbx_description
1 polymer ?
#
loop_
_entity_poly.entity_id
_entity_poly.type
_entity_poly.pdbx_seq_one_letter_code
_entity_poly.pdbx_strand_id
1 'polypeptide(L)'
;MSTSNFFCSNTPSVAVKRERRKEARPGELLDAALDLFVEKGFAATRAEEVAARAGVSKGTLFLYFQSKEELFKAVVRENISGRFTEWNAEFEAFEGDSAAMLTHCMKTWWERVGATKASGITKLMMSEAKNFPELAAFYQQEVIQPGQTLIRRILQRGMDRGEFRQLDLDYAVYSVVAPMIYLVLSKHSMNVCMRDDQLIDPEKYIASQLSTLLYGMSISST
;
A
#
# COMPACT_ATOMS: atom_id res chain seq x y z
N MET A 1 34.72 -9.50 -71.69
CA MET A 1 34.39 -10.81 -71.15
C MET A 1 34.42 -10.72 -69.63
N SER A 2 33.39 -10.88 -69.00
CA SER A 2 33.04 -11.43 -67.71
C SER A 2 32.02 -10.56 -67.00
N THR A 3 30.81 -11.05 -67.02
CA THR A 3 29.63 -10.50 -66.36
C THR A 3 29.60 -10.99 -64.91
N SER A 4 29.49 -10.10 -63.94
CA SER A 4 29.23 -10.45 -62.57
C SER A 4 27.82 -10.02 -62.18
N ASN A 5 26.96 -11.04 -62.00
CA ASN A 5 25.61 -10.90 -61.46
C ASN A 5 25.62 -10.52 -59.98
N PHE A 6 25.02 -9.39 -59.60
CA PHE A 6 24.64 -9.06 -58.23
C PHE A 6 23.25 -9.64 -57.96
N PHE A 7 23.20 -10.69 -57.15
CA PHE A 7 21.98 -11.19 -56.53
C PHE A 7 21.64 -10.33 -55.33
N CYS A 8 20.58 -9.54 -55.42
CA CYS A 8 19.92 -8.94 -54.24
C CYS A 8 19.06 -10.01 -53.58
N SER A 9 19.51 -10.51 -52.46
CA SER A 9 18.70 -11.35 -51.55
C SER A 9 17.76 -10.47 -50.71
N ASN A 10 16.53 -10.43 -51.10
CA ASN A 10 15.43 -9.79 -50.39
C ASN A 10 14.97 -10.74 -49.28
N THR A 11 15.45 -10.57 -48.04
CA THR A 11 14.98 -11.32 -46.89
C THR A 11 13.71 -10.65 -46.35
N PRO A 12 12.55 -11.33 -46.31
CA PRO A 12 11.37 -10.74 -45.71
C PRO A 12 11.54 -10.65 -44.21
N SER A 13 11.46 -9.44 -43.67
CA SER A 13 11.32 -9.15 -42.24
C SER A 13 10.06 -9.85 -41.71
N VAL A 14 10.24 -10.96 -41.00
CA VAL A 14 9.17 -11.62 -40.27
C VAL A 14 8.83 -10.73 -39.10
N ALA A 15 7.74 -9.96 -39.22
CA ALA A 15 7.13 -9.27 -38.10
C ALA A 15 6.68 -10.33 -37.09
N VAL A 16 7.42 -10.48 -35.99
CA VAL A 16 7.04 -11.32 -34.87
C VAL A 16 5.76 -10.70 -34.28
N LYS A 17 4.63 -11.27 -34.68
CA LYS A 17 3.32 -10.96 -34.08
C LYS A 17 3.40 -11.36 -32.64
N ARG A 18 3.51 -10.36 -31.74
CA ARG A 18 3.54 -10.56 -30.30
C ARG A 18 2.23 -11.25 -29.91
N GLU A 19 2.27 -12.56 -29.71
CA GLU A 19 1.14 -13.35 -29.26
C GLU A 19 0.70 -12.77 -27.91
N ARG A 20 -0.52 -12.19 -27.85
CA ARG A 20 -1.13 -11.76 -26.60
C ARG A 20 -1.22 -13.00 -25.72
N ARG A 21 -0.49 -13.03 -24.61
CA ARG A 21 -0.61 -14.07 -23.61
C ARG A 21 -2.08 -14.20 -23.22
N LYS A 22 -2.68 -15.35 -23.50
CA LYS A 22 -4.09 -15.62 -23.18
C LYS A 22 -4.37 -15.77 -21.67
N GLU A 23 -3.33 -15.93 -20.87
CA GLU A 23 -3.42 -16.17 -19.45
C GLU A 23 -2.56 -15.13 -18.70
N ALA A 24 -3.17 -13.97 -18.35
CA ALA A 24 -2.57 -13.13 -17.34
C ALA A 24 -2.74 -13.84 -15.98
N ARG A 25 -1.68 -13.89 -15.20
CA ARG A 25 -1.81 -14.28 -13.80
C ARG A 25 -2.61 -13.19 -13.10
N PRO A 26 -3.54 -13.53 -12.17
CA PRO A 26 -4.31 -12.51 -11.43
C PRO A 26 -3.43 -11.40 -10.83
N GLY A 27 -2.22 -11.73 -10.34
CA GLY A 27 -1.25 -10.75 -9.83
C GLY A 27 -0.84 -9.67 -10.83
N GLU A 28 -0.61 -10.02 -12.12
CA GLU A 28 -0.25 -9.03 -13.17
C GLU A 28 -1.38 -8.02 -13.40
N LEU A 29 -2.64 -8.46 -13.25
CA LEU A 29 -3.81 -7.58 -13.32
C LEU A 29 -3.91 -6.67 -12.11
N LEU A 30 -3.62 -7.19 -10.91
CA LEU A 30 -3.63 -6.43 -9.66
C LEU A 30 -2.52 -5.38 -9.63
N ASP A 31 -1.31 -5.71 -10.10
CA ASP A 31 -0.19 -4.77 -10.22
C ASP A 31 -0.52 -3.63 -11.20
N ALA A 32 -1.04 -3.97 -12.39
CA ALA A 32 -1.45 -2.98 -13.37
C ALA A 32 -2.59 -2.08 -12.87
N ALA A 33 -3.53 -2.64 -12.10
CA ALA A 33 -4.62 -1.91 -11.49
C ALA A 33 -4.12 -0.98 -10.38
N LEU A 34 -3.23 -1.47 -9.50
CA LEU A 34 -2.60 -0.66 -8.45
C LEU A 34 -1.91 0.56 -9.05
N ASP A 35 -1.08 0.36 -10.08
CA ASP A 35 -0.39 1.46 -10.76
C ASP A 35 -1.38 2.52 -11.25
N LEU A 36 -2.42 2.11 -11.98
CA LEU A 36 -3.41 3.04 -12.55
C LEU A 36 -4.26 3.73 -11.50
N PHE A 37 -4.68 3.01 -10.45
CA PHE A 37 -5.44 3.62 -9.35
C PHE A 37 -4.63 4.68 -8.61
N VAL A 38 -3.34 4.43 -8.39
CA VAL A 38 -2.45 5.40 -7.73
C VAL A 38 -2.13 6.58 -8.64
N GLU A 39 -1.90 6.34 -9.94
CA GLU A 39 -1.55 7.37 -10.91
C GLU A 39 -2.73 8.33 -11.22
N LYS A 40 -3.93 7.80 -11.43
CA LYS A 40 -5.07 8.53 -11.98
C LYS A 40 -6.25 8.69 -11.03
N GLY A 41 -6.27 7.93 -9.93
CA GLY A 41 -7.44 7.79 -9.06
C GLY A 41 -8.40 6.71 -9.56
N PHE A 42 -9.36 6.36 -8.69
CA PHE A 42 -10.34 5.32 -8.99
C PHE A 42 -11.29 5.76 -10.11
N ALA A 43 -11.82 6.97 -10.03
CA ALA A 43 -12.81 7.49 -11.00
C ALA A 43 -12.28 7.44 -12.45
N ALA A 44 -11.07 7.96 -12.69
CA ALA A 44 -10.48 8.10 -14.02
C ALA A 44 -9.90 6.80 -14.58
N THR A 45 -9.68 5.78 -13.76
CA THR A 45 -9.15 4.48 -14.23
C THR A 45 -10.22 3.67 -14.95
N ARG A 46 -9.91 3.18 -16.15
CA ARG A 46 -10.78 2.34 -16.96
C ARG A 46 -10.27 0.90 -17.01
N ALA A 47 -11.20 -0.06 -16.97
CA ALA A 47 -10.86 -1.50 -17.03
C ALA A 47 -10.07 -1.87 -18.30
N GLU A 48 -10.34 -1.19 -19.41
CA GLU A 48 -9.62 -1.37 -20.66
C GLU A 48 -8.14 -0.99 -20.55
N GLU A 49 -7.84 0.06 -19.79
CA GLU A 49 -6.45 0.52 -19.57
C GLU A 49 -5.70 -0.46 -18.69
N VAL A 50 -6.37 -0.99 -17.65
CA VAL A 50 -5.79 -2.04 -16.79
C VAL A 50 -5.48 -3.29 -17.61
N ALA A 51 -6.44 -3.77 -18.40
CA ALA A 51 -6.25 -4.94 -19.26
C ALA A 51 -5.11 -4.71 -20.27
N ALA A 52 -5.06 -3.53 -20.88
CA ALA A 52 -3.99 -3.17 -21.83
C ALA A 52 -2.62 -3.12 -21.17
N ARG A 53 -2.51 -2.55 -19.95
CA ARG A 53 -1.26 -2.48 -19.18
C ARG A 53 -0.79 -3.86 -18.75
N ALA A 54 -1.70 -4.75 -18.37
CA ALA A 54 -1.41 -6.17 -18.07
C ALA A 54 -1.19 -7.05 -19.31
N GLY A 55 -1.32 -6.49 -20.54
CA GLY A 55 -1.10 -7.23 -21.79
C GLY A 55 -2.20 -8.21 -22.17
N VAL A 56 -3.41 -8.07 -21.62
CA VAL A 56 -4.56 -8.96 -21.87
C VAL A 56 -5.73 -8.23 -22.54
N SER A 57 -6.79 -8.97 -22.87
CA SER A 57 -8.04 -8.39 -23.35
C SER A 57 -8.91 -7.92 -22.17
N LYS A 58 -9.82 -6.95 -22.43
CA LYS A 58 -10.84 -6.54 -21.46
C LYS A 58 -11.69 -7.74 -21.01
N GLY A 59 -12.05 -8.65 -21.94
CA GLY A 59 -12.79 -9.86 -21.60
C GLY A 59 -12.04 -10.76 -20.62
N THR A 60 -10.71 -10.87 -20.76
CA THR A 60 -9.87 -11.64 -19.83
C THR A 60 -9.90 -11.03 -18.44
N LEU A 61 -9.83 -9.71 -18.31
CA LEU A 61 -9.94 -9.05 -17.00
C LEU A 61 -11.28 -9.36 -16.32
N PHE A 62 -12.39 -9.28 -17.07
CA PHE A 62 -13.72 -9.53 -16.51
C PHE A 62 -14.02 -11.02 -16.20
N LEU A 63 -13.18 -11.96 -16.67
CA LEU A 63 -13.23 -13.34 -16.17
C LEU A 63 -12.74 -13.47 -14.73
N TYR A 64 -11.84 -12.59 -14.28
CA TYR A 64 -11.29 -12.60 -12.92
C TYR A 64 -12.01 -11.65 -11.98
N PHE A 65 -12.41 -10.47 -12.46
CA PHE A 65 -13.00 -9.41 -11.64
C PHE A 65 -14.27 -8.88 -12.32
N GLN A 66 -15.43 -9.08 -11.67
CA GLN A 66 -16.74 -8.77 -12.27
C GLN A 66 -16.95 -7.27 -12.51
N SER A 67 -16.25 -6.40 -11.76
CA SER A 67 -16.34 -4.95 -11.87
C SER A 67 -15.01 -4.28 -11.51
N LYS A 68 -14.91 -2.97 -11.76
CA LYS A 68 -13.77 -2.15 -11.33
C LYS A 68 -13.68 -2.06 -9.81
N GLU A 69 -14.82 -2.05 -9.13
CA GLU A 69 -14.93 -2.06 -7.67
C GLU A 69 -14.37 -3.36 -7.08
N GLU A 70 -14.73 -4.52 -7.66
CA GLU A 70 -14.17 -5.81 -7.23
C GLU A 70 -12.68 -5.92 -7.50
N LEU A 71 -12.21 -5.39 -8.62
CA LEU A 71 -10.79 -5.28 -8.91
C LEU A 71 -10.07 -4.41 -7.86
N PHE A 72 -10.64 -3.26 -7.50
CA PHE A 72 -10.08 -2.39 -6.47
C PHE A 72 -10.00 -3.08 -5.10
N LYS A 73 -11.09 -3.76 -4.69
CA LYS A 73 -11.12 -4.52 -3.44
C LYS A 73 -10.06 -5.62 -3.42
N ALA A 74 -9.87 -6.32 -4.55
CA ALA A 74 -8.82 -7.33 -4.68
C ALA A 74 -7.41 -6.72 -4.59
N VAL A 75 -7.17 -5.55 -5.19
CA VAL A 75 -5.90 -4.81 -5.04
C VAL A 75 -5.62 -4.44 -3.58
N VAL A 76 -6.64 -3.96 -2.84
CA VAL A 76 -6.51 -3.65 -1.41
C VAL A 76 -6.17 -4.90 -0.60
N ARG A 77 -6.85 -6.02 -0.86
CA ARG A 77 -6.61 -7.29 -0.16
C ARG A 77 -5.20 -7.82 -0.42
N GLU A 78 -4.76 -7.83 -1.66
CA GLU A 78 -3.43 -8.31 -2.03
C GLU A 78 -2.32 -7.48 -1.37
N ASN A 79 -2.46 -6.16 -1.34
CA ASN A 79 -1.38 -5.26 -0.98
C ASN A 79 -1.41 -4.79 0.48
N ILE A 80 -2.57 -4.81 1.14
CA ILE A 80 -2.74 -4.23 2.47
C ILE A 80 -3.46 -5.20 3.42
N SER A 81 -4.76 -5.47 3.22
CA SER A 81 -5.57 -6.13 4.24
C SER A 81 -5.26 -7.62 4.41
N GLY A 82 -4.78 -8.29 3.38
CA GLY A 82 -4.33 -9.70 3.47
C GLY A 82 -3.15 -9.93 4.42
N ARG A 83 -2.41 -8.87 4.76
CA ARG A 83 -1.27 -8.94 5.69
C ARG A 83 -1.68 -8.97 7.17
N PHE A 84 -2.93 -8.63 7.51
CA PHE A 84 -3.34 -8.61 8.92
C PHE A 84 -3.27 -9.97 9.60
N THR A 85 -3.42 -11.07 8.88
CA THR A 85 -3.23 -12.41 9.44
C THR A 85 -1.78 -12.62 9.89
N GLU A 86 -0.82 -12.24 9.05
CA GLU A 86 0.61 -12.30 9.35
C GLU A 86 0.96 -11.38 10.54
N TRP A 87 0.50 -10.13 10.52
CA TRP A 87 0.76 -9.17 11.61
C TRP A 87 0.15 -9.58 12.94
N ASN A 88 -1.02 -10.20 12.95
CA ASN A 88 -1.59 -10.74 14.18
C ASN A 88 -0.76 -11.92 14.71
N ALA A 89 -0.24 -12.80 13.83
CA ALA A 89 0.66 -13.88 14.25
C ALA A 89 1.99 -13.33 14.79
N GLU A 90 2.57 -12.30 14.16
CA GLU A 90 3.76 -11.61 14.67
C GLU A 90 3.50 -10.97 16.05
N PHE A 91 2.31 -10.38 16.25
CA PHE A 91 1.90 -9.84 17.55
C PHE A 91 1.87 -10.92 18.63
N GLU A 92 1.25 -12.07 18.38
CA GLU A 92 1.13 -13.16 19.36
C GLU A 92 2.50 -13.77 19.71
N ALA A 93 3.40 -13.84 18.74
CA ALA A 93 4.75 -14.40 18.91
C ALA A 93 5.78 -13.42 19.46
N PHE A 94 5.42 -12.15 19.69
CA PHE A 94 6.38 -11.11 20.04
C PHE A 94 6.82 -11.20 21.52
N GLU A 95 8.11 -11.47 21.77
CA GLU A 95 8.67 -11.66 23.10
C GLU A 95 9.19 -10.38 23.78
N GLY A 96 9.30 -9.24 23.07
CA GLY A 96 9.80 -7.98 23.61
C GLY A 96 8.81 -7.24 24.51
N ASP A 97 9.22 -6.07 25.04
CA ASP A 97 8.32 -5.14 25.70
C ASP A 97 7.37 -4.46 24.70
N SER A 98 6.37 -3.74 25.20
CA SER A 98 5.35 -3.11 24.35
C SER A 98 5.89 -1.91 23.57
N ALA A 99 6.96 -1.26 24.05
CA ALA A 99 7.64 -0.19 23.32
C ALA A 99 8.40 -0.73 22.12
N ALA A 100 9.11 -1.85 22.28
CA ALA A 100 9.76 -2.56 21.18
C ALA A 100 8.74 -3.09 20.17
N MET A 101 7.60 -3.64 20.63
CA MET A 101 6.52 -4.11 19.80
C MET A 101 5.91 -2.97 18.97
N LEU A 102 5.63 -1.82 19.56
CA LEU A 102 5.11 -0.65 18.85
C LEU A 102 6.11 -0.15 17.79
N THR A 103 7.39 -0.12 18.17
CA THR A 103 8.48 0.24 17.26
C THR A 103 8.54 -0.71 16.06
N HIS A 104 8.49 -2.01 16.29
CA HIS A 104 8.47 -3.03 15.24
C HIS A 104 7.25 -2.86 14.33
N CYS A 105 6.06 -2.70 14.91
CA CYS A 105 4.82 -2.53 14.17
C CYS A 105 4.87 -1.32 13.22
N MET A 106 5.30 -0.13 13.69
CA MET A 106 5.37 1.07 12.87
C MET A 106 6.41 0.96 11.74
N LYS A 107 7.60 0.41 12.03
CA LYS A 107 8.65 0.20 11.03
C LYS A 107 8.24 -0.82 9.97
N THR A 108 7.75 -1.97 10.39
CA THR A 108 7.28 -3.04 9.50
C THR A 108 6.13 -2.59 8.61
N TRP A 109 5.17 -1.82 9.16
CA TRP A 109 4.11 -1.25 8.36
C TRP A 109 4.65 -0.27 7.31
N TRP A 110 5.63 0.55 7.69
CA TRP A 110 6.28 1.45 6.73
C TRP A 110 6.98 0.67 5.62
N GLU A 111 7.80 -0.30 5.96
CA GLU A 111 8.53 -1.12 4.99
C GLU A 111 7.61 -1.88 4.03
N ARG A 112 6.58 -2.52 4.57
CA ARG A 112 5.70 -3.42 3.80
C ARG A 112 4.55 -2.70 3.09
N VAL A 113 4.15 -1.51 3.53
CA VAL A 113 3.04 -0.75 2.93
C VAL A 113 3.43 0.69 2.64
N GLY A 114 3.85 1.46 3.64
CA GLY A 114 4.09 2.90 3.54
C GLY A 114 5.11 3.27 2.47
N ALA A 115 6.24 2.57 2.41
CA ALA A 115 7.30 2.78 1.43
C ALA A 115 6.93 2.30 0.03
N THR A 116 5.95 1.39 -0.10
CA THR A 116 5.53 0.80 -1.37
C THR A 116 4.52 1.69 -2.13
N LYS A 117 4.15 1.29 -3.33
CA LYS A 117 3.07 1.94 -4.11
C LYS A 117 1.71 1.80 -3.43
N ALA A 118 1.50 0.72 -2.66
CA ALA A 118 0.22 0.42 -2.01
C ALA A 118 -0.26 1.55 -1.08
N SER A 119 0.66 2.32 -0.48
CA SER A 119 0.30 3.48 0.33
C SER A 119 -0.46 4.57 -0.44
N GLY A 120 -0.33 4.61 -1.77
CA GLY A 120 -1.12 5.50 -2.62
C GLY A 120 -2.62 5.21 -2.57
N ILE A 121 -3.03 3.97 -2.25
CA ILE A 121 -4.43 3.60 -2.02
C ILE A 121 -5.00 4.35 -0.81
N THR A 122 -4.22 4.48 0.28
CA THR A 122 -4.64 5.26 1.46
C THR A 122 -4.94 6.71 1.08
N LYS A 123 -4.04 7.36 0.34
CA LYS A 123 -4.25 8.72 -0.16
C LYS A 123 -5.46 8.81 -1.09
N LEU A 124 -5.64 7.85 -1.99
CA LEU A 124 -6.78 7.78 -2.90
C LEU A 124 -8.09 7.69 -2.12
N MET A 125 -8.20 6.79 -1.13
CA MET A 125 -9.41 6.65 -0.32
C MET A 125 -9.73 7.92 0.46
N MET A 126 -8.73 8.61 1.00
CA MET A 126 -8.94 9.90 1.68
C MET A 126 -9.51 10.98 0.75
N SER A 127 -9.13 10.98 -0.53
CA SER A 127 -9.60 11.97 -1.50
C SER A 127 -10.95 11.62 -2.13
N GLU A 128 -11.24 10.34 -2.32
CA GLU A 128 -12.42 9.89 -3.08
C GLU A 128 -13.53 9.24 -2.22
N ALA A 129 -13.36 9.15 -0.91
CA ALA A 129 -14.33 8.49 -0.02
C ALA A 129 -15.77 9.03 -0.16
N LYS A 130 -15.93 10.33 -0.38
CA LYS A 130 -17.26 10.94 -0.59
C LYS A 130 -17.91 10.55 -1.92
N ASN A 131 -17.09 10.29 -2.95
CA ASN A 131 -17.57 9.93 -4.28
C ASN A 131 -17.91 8.43 -4.37
N PHE A 132 -17.23 7.61 -3.56
CA PHE A 132 -17.37 6.13 -3.56
C PHE A 132 -17.57 5.60 -2.12
N PRO A 133 -18.72 5.87 -1.50
CA PRO A 133 -18.98 5.52 -0.10
C PRO A 133 -18.90 4.01 0.19
N GLU A 134 -19.25 3.16 -0.79
CA GLU A 134 -19.14 1.71 -0.66
C GLU A 134 -17.68 1.23 -0.59
N LEU A 135 -16.78 1.83 -1.38
CA LEU A 135 -15.35 1.55 -1.30
C LEU A 135 -14.75 2.10 -0.01
N ALA A 136 -15.23 3.26 0.46
CA ALA A 136 -14.82 3.82 1.74
C ALA A 136 -15.25 2.92 2.91
N ALA A 137 -16.48 2.40 2.90
CA ALA A 137 -16.98 1.45 3.90
C ALA A 137 -16.16 0.16 3.89
N PHE A 138 -15.89 -0.39 2.71
CA PHE A 138 -15.02 -1.55 2.54
C PHE A 138 -13.60 -1.30 3.12
N TYR A 139 -12.99 -0.16 2.79
CA TYR A 139 -11.67 0.20 3.27
C TYR A 139 -11.64 0.41 4.79
N GLN A 140 -12.70 1.00 5.33
CA GLN A 140 -12.89 1.14 6.79
C GLN A 140 -12.91 -0.22 7.48
N GLN A 141 -13.63 -1.19 6.94
CA GLN A 141 -13.80 -2.51 7.54
C GLN A 141 -12.56 -3.40 7.40
N GLU A 142 -11.93 -3.41 6.22
CA GLU A 142 -10.85 -4.34 5.95
C GLU A 142 -9.44 -3.78 6.20
N VAL A 143 -9.28 -2.46 6.33
CA VAL A 143 -7.97 -1.84 6.55
C VAL A 143 -7.92 -1.02 7.82
N ILE A 144 -8.80 -0.01 7.98
CA ILE A 144 -8.68 0.95 9.08
C ILE A 144 -8.99 0.28 10.41
N GLN A 145 -10.13 -0.40 10.54
CA GLN A 145 -10.52 -1.05 11.79
C GLN A 145 -9.53 -2.13 12.25
N PRO A 146 -9.08 -3.07 11.39
CA PRO A 146 -8.07 -4.05 11.80
C PRO A 146 -6.75 -3.42 12.23
N GLY A 147 -6.28 -2.39 11.50
CA GLY A 147 -5.07 -1.65 11.86
C GLY A 147 -5.18 -0.96 13.21
N GLN A 148 -6.28 -0.24 13.45
CA GLN A 148 -6.54 0.40 14.74
C GLN A 148 -6.68 -0.63 15.87
N THR A 149 -7.30 -1.77 15.61
CA THR A 149 -7.42 -2.86 16.59
C THR A 149 -6.06 -3.40 16.98
N LEU A 150 -5.16 -3.61 16.04
CA LEU A 150 -3.80 -4.07 16.33
C LEU A 150 -3.04 -3.07 17.21
N ILE A 151 -3.07 -1.78 16.86
CA ILE A 151 -2.43 -0.72 17.67
C ILE A 151 -3.05 -0.66 19.07
N ARG A 152 -4.39 -0.71 19.17
CA ARG A 152 -5.09 -0.72 20.46
C ARG A 152 -4.62 -1.89 21.35
N ARG A 153 -4.45 -3.08 20.78
CA ARG A 153 -3.93 -4.26 21.51
C ARG A 153 -2.50 -4.05 22.00
N ILE A 154 -1.63 -3.41 21.21
CA ILE A 154 -0.25 -3.08 21.64
C ILE A 154 -0.27 -2.11 22.81
N LEU A 155 -1.08 -1.04 22.73
CA LEU A 155 -1.19 -0.04 23.79
C LEU A 155 -1.80 -0.65 25.07
N GLN A 156 -2.85 -1.46 24.93
CA GLN A 156 -3.46 -2.18 26.06
C GLN A 156 -2.46 -3.10 26.75
N ARG A 157 -1.72 -3.91 25.97
CA ARG A 157 -0.65 -4.77 26.50
C ARG A 157 0.37 -3.96 27.33
N GLY A 158 0.76 -2.79 26.85
CA GLY A 158 1.69 -1.92 27.58
C GLY A 158 1.13 -1.41 28.91
N MET A 159 -0.16 -1.07 28.95
CA MET A 159 -0.84 -0.68 30.20
C MET A 159 -0.97 -1.86 31.16
N ASP A 160 -1.38 -3.03 30.68
CA ASP A 160 -1.58 -4.24 31.49
C ASP A 160 -0.28 -4.74 32.12
N ARG A 161 0.86 -4.52 31.44
CA ARG A 161 2.20 -4.88 31.91
C ARG A 161 2.87 -3.79 32.75
N GLY A 162 2.20 -2.63 32.93
CA GLY A 162 2.78 -1.49 33.65
C GLY A 162 3.95 -0.81 32.91
N GLU A 163 4.08 -1.04 31.59
CA GLU A 163 5.10 -0.42 30.75
C GLU A 163 4.65 0.97 30.26
N PHE A 164 3.35 1.16 30.10
CA PHE A 164 2.72 2.43 29.76
C PHE A 164 1.82 2.92 30.88
N ARG A 165 1.73 4.26 31.03
CA ARG A 165 0.71 4.88 31.89
C ARG A 165 -0.69 4.57 31.37
N GLN A 166 -1.72 4.85 32.17
CA GLN A 166 -3.10 4.76 31.70
C GLN A 166 -3.33 5.74 30.54
N LEU A 167 -3.85 5.23 29.43
CA LEU A 167 -4.14 5.94 28.20
C LEU A 167 -5.62 5.83 27.90
N ASP A 168 -6.21 6.90 27.35
CA ASP A 168 -7.51 6.82 26.68
C ASP A 168 -7.28 6.21 25.30
N LEU A 169 -7.58 4.91 25.16
CA LEU A 169 -7.32 4.16 23.94
C LEU A 169 -8.15 4.63 22.74
N ASP A 170 -9.28 5.29 22.96
CA ASP A 170 -10.12 5.80 21.87
C ASP A 170 -9.42 6.95 21.13
N TYR A 171 -8.52 7.65 21.80
CA TYR A 171 -7.73 8.74 21.22
C TYR A 171 -6.25 8.39 21.03
N ALA A 172 -5.66 7.58 21.93
CA ALA A 172 -4.24 7.25 21.88
C ALA A 172 -3.86 6.50 20.57
N VAL A 173 -4.76 5.68 20.02
CA VAL A 173 -4.55 5.00 18.74
C VAL A 173 -4.27 5.98 17.61
N TYR A 174 -4.93 7.14 17.59
CA TYR A 174 -4.71 8.15 16.56
C TYR A 174 -3.35 8.85 16.69
N SER A 175 -2.80 8.96 17.90
CA SER A 175 -1.46 9.52 18.09
C SER A 175 -0.38 8.65 17.44
N VAL A 176 -0.61 7.34 17.32
CA VAL A 176 0.26 6.40 16.60
C VAL A 176 0.02 6.44 15.11
N VAL A 177 -1.24 6.46 14.68
CA VAL A 177 -1.62 6.34 13.26
C VAL A 177 -1.39 7.64 12.48
N ALA A 178 -1.71 8.80 13.07
CA ALA A 178 -1.67 10.08 12.36
C ALA A 178 -0.30 10.45 11.79
N PRO A 179 0.83 10.27 12.49
CA PRO A 179 2.15 10.51 11.92
C PRO A 179 2.46 9.63 10.70
N MET A 180 2.01 8.37 10.71
CA MET A 180 2.22 7.45 9.59
C MET A 180 1.40 7.87 8.36
N ILE A 181 0.16 8.32 8.58
CA ILE A 181 -0.67 8.89 7.50
C ILE A 181 -0.05 10.18 6.95
N TYR A 182 0.54 11.02 7.81
CA TYR A 182 1.24 12.21 7.34
C TYR A 182 2.39 11.87 6.39
N LEU A 183 3.20 10.83 6.69
CA LEU A 183 4.25 10.35 5.77
C LEU A 183 3.68 9.90 4.42
N VAL A 184 2.56 9.19 4.43
CA VAL A 184 1.88 8.77 3.19
C VAL A 184 1.43 9.99 2.37
N LEU A 185 0.80 10.97 3.02
CA LEU A 185 0.36 12.20 2.35
C LEU A 185 1.55 13.02 1.83
N SER A 186 2.64 13.12 2.60
CA SER A 186 3.87 13.77 2.16
C SER A 186 4.39 13.11 0.89
N LYS A 187 4.56 11.77 0.89
CA LYS A 187 5.07 11.00 -0.24
C LYS A 187 4.22 11.17 -1.52
N HIS A 188 2.88 11.12 -1.40
CA HIS A 188 1.98 11.05 -2.56
C HIS A 188 1.36 12.39 -2.97
N SER A 189 1.57 13.46 -2.18
CA SER A 189 0.94 14.76 -2.46
C SER A 189 1.88 15.95 -2.26
N MET A 190 2.59 16.03 -1.13
CA MET A 190 3.33 17.24 -0.77
C MET A 190 4.72 17.28 -1.41
N ASN A 191 5.38 16.14 -1.57
CA ASN A 191 6.75 16.05 -2.11
C ASN A 191 6.86 16.60 -3.55
N VAL A 192 5.75 16.62 -4.30
CA VAL A 192 5.71 17.17 -5.67
C VAL A 192 6.11 18.66 -5.71
N CYS A 193 5.87 19.39 -4.62
CA CYS A 193 6.16 20.83 -4.50
C CYS A 193 7.41 21.13 -3.66
N MET A 194 8.10 20.10 -3.16
CA MET A 194 9.28 20.24 -2.28
C MET A 194 10.56 20.02 -3.07
N ARG A 195 11.64 20.68 -2.61
CA ARG A 195 13.00 20.40 -3.08
C ARG A 195 13.54 19.17 -2.35
N ASP A 196 14.53 18.49 -2.92
CA ASP A 196 15.12 17.28 -2.35
C ASP A 196 15.62 17.47 -0.92
N ASP A 197 16.15 18.63 -0.59
CA ASP A 197 16.64 19.02 0.75
C ASP A 197 15.51 19.23 1.78
N GLN A 198 14.26 19.32 1.33
CA GLN A 198 13.07 19.52 2.16
C GLN A 198 12.27 18.23 2.34
N LEU A 199 12.64 17.15 1.66
CA LEU A 199 11.96 15.88 1.77
C LEU A 199 12.14 15.27 3.16
N ILE A 200 11.06 14.72 3.69
CA ILE A 200 11.08 14.02 4.97
C ILE A 200 11.79 12.68 4.76
N ASP A 201 12.86 12.46 5.52
CA ASP A 201 13.46 11.14 5.70
C ASP A 201 12.53 10.27 6.57
N PRO A 202 11.92 9.22 6.01
CA PRO A 202 10.92 8.45 6.74
C PRO A 202 11.47 7.73 7.97
N GLU A 203 12.72 7.24 7.92
CA GLU A 203 13.33 6.52 9.03
C GLU A 203 13.56 7.45 10.22
N LYS A 204 14.13 8.63 9.96
CA LYS A 204 14.35 9.65 10.98
C LYS A 204 13.03 10.17 11.55
N TYR A 205 12.03 10.36 10.67
CA TYR A 205 10.72 10.82 11.09
C TYR A 205 10.05 9.79 12.02
N ILE A 206 10.00 8.51 11.62
CA ILE A 206 9.44 7.43 12.42
C ILE A 206 10.17 7.31 13.77
N ALA A 207 11.50 7.35 13.76
CA ALA A 207 12.30 7.30 14.99
C ALA A 207 11.98 8.48 15.92
N SER A 208 11.84 9.70 15.39
CA SER A 208 11.46 10.89 16.16
C SER A 208 10.07 10.77 16.73
N GLN A 209 9.09 10.32 15.95
CA GLN A 209 7.71 10.11 16.41
C GLN A 209 7.63 9.05 17.50
N LEU A 210 8.30 7.91 17.30
CA LEU A 210 8.39 6.86 18.33
C LEU A 210 9.00 7.39 19.64
N SER A 211 10.10 8.12 19.57
CA SER A 211 10.73 8.72 20.76
C SER A 211 9.75 9.63 21.49
N THR A 212 9.06 10.51 20.77
CA THR A 212 8.08 11.45 21.37
C THR A 212 6.88 10.71 21.99
N LEU A 213 6.32 9.72 21.27
CA LEU A 213 5.19 8.93 21.74
C LEU A 213 5.56 8.09 22.98
N LEU A 214 6.68 7.36 22.91
CA LEU A 214 7.13 6.50 23.99
C LEU A 214 7.49 7.29 25.25
N TYR A 215 8.16 8.44 25.13
CA TYR A 215 8.42 9.33 26.25
C TYR A 215 7.13 9.83 26.90
N GLY A 216 6.13 10.22 26.11
CA GLY A 216 4.82 10.66 26.62
C GLY A 216 3.95 9.54 27.20
N MET A 217 4.21 8.28 26.85
CA MET A 217 3.46 7.11 27.32
C MET A 217 4.12 6.38 28.49
N SER A 218 5.44 6.52 28.66
CA SER A 218 6.18 5.84 29.72
C SER A 218 5.77 6.34 31.12
N ILE A 219 5.85 5.45 32.08
CA ILE A 219 5.72 5.82 33.49
C ILE A 219 6.99 6.58 33.90
N SER A 220 6.85 7.83 34.37
CA SER A 220 7.98 8.57 34.89
C SER A 220 8.52 7.82 36.11
N SER A 221 9.79 7.42 36.08
CA SER A 221 10.50 6.97 37.30
C SER A 221 10.59 8.17 38.24
N THR A 222 9.77 8.20 39.29
CA THR A 222 9.89 9.12 40.40
C THR A 222 11.10 8.75 41.27
#